data_ce83107a96da23da0f4beefd8cd9c284
#
_entry.id   ce83107a96da23da0f4beefd8cd9c284
#
_cell.length_a   1.000
_cell.length_b   1.000
_cell.length_c   1.000
_cell.angle_alpha   90.00
_cell.angle_beta   90.00
_cell.angle_gamma   90.00
#
_symmetry.space_group_name_H-M   'P 1'
#
loop_
_entity.id
_entity.type
_entity.pdbx_description
1 polymer ?
#
loop_
_entity_poly.entity_id
_entity_poly.type
_entity_poly.pdbx_seq_one_letter_code
_entity_poly.pdbx_strand_id
1 'polypeptide(L)'
;MKLAPKLLAAAVLAALSTPALAEITIDVVGGSEVSFEGLVQMDGNWFDNDVTDLNGNGINGDDTEFELRRAEIVLKGKGPGNWNWVVGYDAKADKFLDTNVQYRFNAQTFLTVGQFKQPNSLEELSSTKNNDFISKAMTTNLQAVARRTGVQLAYLQPNWGLTGSIYGDELTRNLAQGQGFGVRGYFAPINESNHFLHLGLSYNDFEAEDANGNPSARFRVRPDADLATVRLVDTGNFADADSIATTGVEGAYVNGPIKIQAEYMSSDISRDVAADFTGTSGYVYGVYNLTGESWGYKNGVITTVLPDDPAGGMWQLGLRYDTVDLDDGLVQGGTEDNWTVGVNWYWRSNYKFS
;
A
#
# COMPACT_ATOMS: atom_id res chain seq x y z
N MET A 1 -37.33 -12.54 9.47
CA MET A 1 -37.75 -11.56 8.46
C MET A 1 -36.52 -11.13 7.71
N LYS A 2 -36.28 -11.62 6.51
CA LYS A 2 -35.10 -11.23 5.70
C LYS A 2 -35.39 -9.87 5.06
N LEU A 3 -34.72 -8.82 5.52
CA LEU A 3 -34.74 -7.51 4.87
C LEU A 3 -34.14 -7.65 3.48
N ALA A 4 -34.85 -7.25 2.47
CA ALA A 4 -34.41 -7.39 1.09
C ALA A 4 -33.14 -6.53 0.85
N PRO A 5 -32.14 -7.03 0.12
CA PRO A 5 -30.88 -6.32 -0.13
C PRO A 5 -31.05 -4.94 -0.79
N LYS A 6 -32.19 -4.70 -1.45
CA LYS A 6 -32.53 -3.40 -2.03
C LYS A 6 -32.80 -2.28 -1.00
N LEU A 7 -33.22 -2.62 0.23
CA LEU A 7 -33.39 -1.64 1.31
C LEU A 7 -32.05 -1.27 1.97
N LEU A 8 -31.09 -2.20 2.02
CA LEU A 8 -29.75 -1.92 2.52
C LEU A 8 -29.00 -0.98 1.57
N ALA A 9 -29.09 -1.20 0.26
CA ALA A 9 -28.50 -0.33 -0.76
C ALA A 9 -29.10 1.09 -0.73
N ALA A 10 -30.42 1.22 -0.51
CA ALA A 10 -31.07 2.52 -0.39
C ALA A 10 -30.71 3.25 0.91
N ALA A 11 -30.48 2.54 2.01
CA ALA A 11 -30.03 3.12 3.28
C ALA A 11 -28.58 3.60 3.23
N VAL A 12 -27.69 2.86 2.54
CA VAL A 12 -26.32 3.26 2.28
C VAL A 12 -26.26 4.50 1.38
N LEU A 13 -27.06 4.56 0.31
CA LEU A 13 -27.18 5.73 -0.57
C LEU A 13 -27.75 6.96 0.15
N ALA A 14 -28.67 6.80 1.09
CA ALA A 14 -29.23 7.91 1.88
C ALA A 14 -28.25 8.43 2.96
N ALA A 15 -27.38 7.58 3.51
CA ALA A 15 -26.33 7.98 4.43
C ALA A 15 -25.17 8.73 3.74
N LEU A 16 -25.02 8.57 2.42
CA LEU A 16 -23.98 9.23 1.62
C LEU A 16 -24.36 10.66 1.17
N SER A 17 -25.57 11.15 1.50
CA SER A 17 -26.04 12.48 1.08
C SER A 17 -25.59 13.64 1.97
N THR A 18 -24.87 13.39 3.06
CA THR A 18 -24.25 14.44 3.85
C THR A 18 -22.89 14.80 3.26
N PRO A 19 -22.51 16.09 3.14
CA PRO A 19 -21.16 16.45 2.72
C PRO A 19 -20.18 15.88 3.73
N ALA A 20 -19.46 14.83 3.35
CA ALA A 20 -18.40 14.30 4.17
C ALA A 20 -17.29 15.36 4.22
N LEU A 21 -17.08 15.96 5.38
CA LEU A 21 -15.92 16.78 5.63
C LEU A 21 -14.71 15.85 5.62
N ALA A 22 -13.77 16.09 4.74
CA ALA A 22 -12.59 15.23 4.56
C ALA A 22 -11.72 15.15 5.84
N GLU A 23 -11.86 16.14 6.72
CA GLU A 23 -11.19 16.22 8.02
C GLU A 23 -12.05 17.05 8.97
N ILE A 24 -12.45 16.46 10.09
CA ILE A 24 -13.08 17.21 11.19
C ILE A 24 -11.99 17.50 12.21
N THR A 25 -11.60 18.76 12.32
CA THR A 25 -10.69 19.19 13.38
C THR A 25 -11.49 19.43 14.65
N ILE A 26 -11.16 18.72 15.71
CA ILE A 26 -11.73 18.92 17.04
C ILE A 26 -10.66 19.57 17.91
N ASP A 27 -10.93 20.74 18.47
CA ASP A 27 -10.06 21.35 19.44
C ASP A 27 -10.19 20.58 20.78
N VAL A 28 -9.07 20.02 21.24
CA VAL A 28 -9.01 19.25 22.48
C VAL A 28 -8.26 20.03 23.55
N VAL A 29 -8.67 19.85 24.80
CA VAL A 29 -8.06 20.46 26.00
C VAL A 29 -6.53 20.38 25.97
N GLY A 30 -5.87 21.53 26.13
CA GLY A 30 -4.41 21.63 26.19
C GLY A 30 -3.74 22.09 24.88
N GLY A 31 -4.48 22.59 23.90
CA GLY A 31 -3.93 23.14 22.65
C GLY A 31 -3.49 22.07 21.64
N SER A 32 -4.05 20.86 21.73
CA SER A 32 -3.88 19.81 20.72
C SER A 32 -4.99 19.91 19.68
N GLU A 33 -4.62 19.90 18.40
CA GLU A 33 -5.56 19.73 17.30
C GLU A 33 -5.73 18.24 17.03
N VAL A 34 -6.96 17.74 16.95
CA VAL A 34 -7.26 16.35 16.59
C VAL A 34 -8.09 16.35 15.31
N SER A 35 -7.70 15.53 14.34
CA SER A 35 -8.43 15.32 13.12
C SER A 35 -8.85 13.84 12.98
N PHE A 36 -9.97 13.62 12.29
CA PHE A 36 -10.55 12.33 12.03
C PHE A 36 -10.60 12.08 10.52
N GLU A 37 -10.10 10.92 10.11
CA GLU A 37 -10.22 10.42 8.73
C GLU A 37 -10.83 9.02 8.74
N GLY A 38 -11.47 8.63 7.64
CA GLY A 38 -11.97 7.28 7.45
C GLY A 38 -11.87 6.84 5.99
N LEU A 39 -11.87 5.53 5.79
CA LEU A 39 -11.94 4.92 4.47
C LEU A 39 -12.83 3.69 4.53
N VAL A 40 -13.87 3.67 3.68
CA VAL A 40 -14.68 2.46 3.44
C VAL A 40 -14.49 2.08 1.97
N GLN A 41 -14.12 0.84 1.73
CA GLN A 41 -13.95 0.29 0.38
C GLN A 41 -14.74 -1.01 0.27
N MET A 42 -15.52 -1.11 -0.82
CA MET A 42 -16.26 -2.31 -1.22
C MET A 42 -15.74 -2.72 -2.59
N ASP A 43 -15.35 -3.97 -2.74
CA ASP A 43 -14.89 -4.54 -4.00
C ASP A 43 -15.84 -5.62 -4.50
N GLY A 44 -15.97 -5.72 -5.82
CA GLY A 44 -16.67 -6.79 -6.51
C GLY A 44 -15.83 -7.29 -7.67
N ASN A 45 -15.69 -8.60 -7.81
CA ASN A 45 -14.96 -9.25 -8.89
C ASN A 45 -15.85 -10.22 -9.64
N TRP A 46 -15.62 -10.32 -10.94
CA TRP A 46 -16.12 -11.38 -11.81
C TRP A 46 -14.91 -12.09 -12.38
N PHE A 47 -14.81 -13.39 -12.11
CA PHE A 47 -13.71 -14.23 -12.54
C PHE A 47 -14.11 -15.06 -13.76
N ASP A 48 -13.18 -15.28 -14.67
CA ASP A 48 -13.29 -16.29 -15.70
C ASP A 48 -12.60 -17.56 -15.18
N ASN A 49 -13.40 -18.50 -14.68
CA ASN A 49 -12.95 -19.74 -14.06
C ASN A 49 -12.90 -20.94 -15.04
N ASP A 50 -12.92 -20.70 -16.34
CA ASP A 50 -12.97 -21.79 -17.34
C ASP A 50 -11.75 -22.70 -17.30
N VAL A 51 -10.58 -22.17 -16.95
CA VAL A 51 -9.31 -22.91 -16.94
C VAL A 51 -8.80 -23.15 -15.51
N THR A 52 -8.89 -22.13 -14.66
CA THR A 52 -8.39 -22.16 -13.29
C THR A 52 -9.44 -21.55 -12.36
N ASP A 53 -9.73 -22.27 -11.27
CA ASP A 53 -10.61 -21.76 -10.22
C ASP A 53 -9.89 -20.63 -9.45
N LEU A 54 -10.24 -19.39 -9.72
CA LEU A 54 -9.61 -18.22 -9.13
C LEU A 54 -10.22 -17.79 -7.80
N ASN A 55 -11.50 -18.10 -7.55
CA ASN A 55 -12.21 -17.68 -6.34
C ASN A 55 -12.55 -18.82 -5.37
N GLY A 56 -12.22 -20.07 -5.70
CA GLY A 56 -12.44 -21.22 -4.83
C GLY A 56 -13.83 -21.85 -4.92
N ASN A 57 -14.65 -21.45 -5.88
CA ASN A 57 -16.00 -21.97 -6.09
C ASN A 57 -16.07 -23.12 -7.10
N GLY A 58 -14.92 -23.51 -7.64
CA GLY A 58 -14.76 -24.57 -8.65
C GLY A 58 -14.86 -24.07 -10.09
N ILE A 59 -14.28 -24.83 -11.01
CA ILE A 59 -14.42 -24.59 -12.45
C ILE A 59 -15.90 -24.68 -12.82
N ASN A 60 -16.44 -23.67 -13.50
CA ASN A 60 -17.86 -23.46 -13.80
C ASN A 60 -18.76 -23.23 -12.54
N GLY A 61 -18.17 -22.85 -11.42
CA GLY A 61 -18.90 -22.40 -10.23
C GLY A 61 -19.43 -20.97 -10.33
N ASP A 62 -19.75 -20.34 -9.18
CA ASP A 62 -20.12 -18.92 -9.14
C ASP A 62 -18.87 -18.04 -9.36
N ASP A 63 -18.91 -17.24 -10.41
CA ASP A 63 -17.79 -16.38 -10.82
C ASP A 63 -17.76 -15.04 -10.09
N THR A 64 -18.72 -14.77 -9.22
CA THR A 64 -18.93 -13.45 -8.64
C THR A 64 -18.59 -13.44 -7.17
N GLU A 65 -17.72 -12.50 -6.78
CA GLU A 65 -17.37 -12.25 -5.38
C GLU A 65 -17.57 -10.78 -5.01
N PHE A 66 -18.07 -10.54 -3.80
CA PHE A 66 -18.23 -9.19 -3.23
C PHE A 66 -17.77 -9.16 -1.79
N GLU A 67 -17.01 -8.13 -1.43
CA GLU A 67 -16.63 -7.93 -0.03
C GLU A 67 -16.57 -6.46 0.39
N LEU A 68 -16.71 -6.25 1.71
CA LEU A 68 -16.20 -5.05 2.36
C LEU A 68 -14.68 -5.23 2.52
N ARG A 69 -13.89 -4.55 1.72
CA ARG A 69 -12.44 -4.73 1.72
C ARG A 69 -11.73 -3.98 2.83
N ARG A 70 -12.20 -2.75 3.14
CA ARG A 70 -11.63 -1.89 4.19
C ARG A 70 -12.70 -1.15 4.95
N ALA A 71 -12.48 -1.00 6.24
CA ALA A 71 -13.28 -0.16 7.13
C ALA A 71 -12.32 0.54 8.10
N GLU A 72 -11.63 1.57 7.63
CA GLU A 72 -10.55 2.24 8.33
C GLU A 72 -11.05 3.48 9.07
N ILE A 73 -10.57 3.66 10.29
CA ILE A 73 -10.72 4.86 11.11
C ILE A 73 -9.32 5.32 11.50
N VAL A 74 -9.01 6.61 11.29
CA VAL A 74 -7.72 7.19 11.61
C VAL A 74 -7.91 8.48 12.40
N LEU A 75 -7.33 8.52 13.60
CA LEU A 75 -7.21 9.71 14.41
C LEU A 75 -5.79 10.26 14.30
N LYS A 76 -5.65 11.55 14.05
CA LYS A 76 -4.37 12.24 13.99
C LYS A 76 -4.41 13.41 14.94
N GLY A 77 -3.30 13.68 15.61
CA GLY A 77 -3.18 14.83 16.49
C GLY A 77 -1.88 15.59 16.29
N LYS A 78 -1.98 16.92 16.44
CA LYS A 78 -0.82 17.78 16.63
C LYS A 78 -0.85 18.24 18.07
N GLY A 79 0.20 17.90 18.83
CA GLY A 79 0.35 18.38 20.18
C GLY A 79 0.86 19.84 20.23
N PRO A 80 0.83 20.48 21.41
CA PRO A 80 1.59 21.68 21.61
C PRO A 80 3.08 21.38 21.42
N GLY A 81 3.78 22.22 20.66
CA GLY A 81 5.19 22.00 20.30
C GLY A 81 5.35 21.15 19.05
N ASN A 82 6.38 20.29 19.04
CA ASN A 82 6.85 19.58 17.83
C ASN A 82 6.38 18.12 17.75
N TRP A 83 5.32 17.76 18.47
CA TRP A 83 4.79 16.41 18.50
C TRP A 83 3.58 16.25 17.58
N ASN A 84 3.58 15.17 16.83
CA ASN A 84 2.41 14.66 16.11
C ASN A 84 2.17 13.21 16.55
N TRP A 85 0.96 12.73 16.42
CA TRP A 85 0.62 11.33 16.64
C TRP A 85 -0.46 10.87 15.68
N VAL A 86 -0.52 9.58 15.46
CA VAL A 86 -1.56 8.93 14.66
C VAL A 86 -1.95 7.62 15.33
N VAL A 87 -3.24 7.30 15.29
CA VAL A 87 -3.79 5.99 15.64
C VAL A 87 -4.79 5.62 14.56
N GLY A 88 -4.47 4.61 13.79
CA GLY A 88 -5.34 4.06 12.75
C GLY A 88 -5.73 2.61 13.05
N TYR A 89 -6.97 2.24 12.73
CA TYR A 89 -7.49 0.89 12.87
C TYR A 89 -8.36 0.52 11.67
N ASP A 90 -8.17 -0.68 11.14
CA ASP A 90 -9.02 -1.27 10.11
C ASP A 90 -9.90 -2.36 10.74
N ALA A 91 -11.18 -2.05 10.90
CA ALA A 91 -12.15 -2.94 11.51
C ALA A 91 -12.46 -4.19 10.66
N LYS A 92 -12.25 -4.14 9.33
CA LYS A 92 -12.42 -5.32 8.47
C LYS A 92 -11.25 -6.29 8.60
N ALA A 93 -10.04 -5.78 8.67
CA ALA A 93 -8.84 -6.59 8.78
C ALA A 93 -8.44 -6.90 10.23
N ASP A 94 -9.16 -6.34 11.22
CA ASP A 94 -8.90 -6.45 12.66
C ASP A 94 -7.44 -6.14 13.01
N LYS A 95 -6.98 -4.95 12.56
CA LYS A 95 -5.57 -4.57 12.75
C LYS A 95 -5.38 -3.08 12.97
N PHE A 96 -4.36 -2.75 13.76
CA PHE A 96 -3.85 -1.38 13.79
C PHE A 96 -3.12 -1.05 12.48
N LEU A 97 -3.39 0.12 11.97
CA LEU A 97 -2.66 0.78 10.90
C LEU A 97 -1.46 1.53 11.48
N ASP A 98 -1.15 2.74 10.95
CA ASP A 98 -0.14 3.58 11.58
C ASP A 98 -0.60 3.93 13.01
N THR A 99 0.25 3.61 13.98
CA THR A 99 0.00 3.88 15.40
C THR A 99 1.33 4.29 16.02
N ASN A 100 1.60 5.60 15.98
CA ASN A 100 2.91 6.12 16.34
C ASN A 100 2.85 7.58 16.82
N VAL A 101 3.95 7.99 17.41
CA VAL A 101 4.26 9.36 17.78
C VAL A 101 5.47 9.82 16.99
N GLN A 102 5.38 11.02 16.42
CA GLN A 102 6.46 11.65 15.70
C GLN A 102 6.90 12.93 16.40
N TYR A 103 8.19 13.06 16.63
CA TYR A 103 8.83 14.28 17.09
C TYR A 103 9.58 14.97 15.95
N ARG A 104 9.33 16.25 15.76
CA ARG A 104 9.99 17.09 14.77
C ARG A 104 11.09 17.89 15.40
N PHE A 105 12.36 17.57 15.11
CA PHE A 105 13.50 18.37 15.57
C PHE A 105 13.58 19.72 14.86
N ASN A 106 13.29 19.70 13.56
CA ASN A 106 13.24 20.89 12.70
C ASN A 106 12.34 20.58 11.48
N ALA A 107 12.27 21.47 10.49
CA ALA A 107 11.42 21.29 9.32
C ALA A 107 11.76 20.05 8.47
N GLN A 108 12.97 19.53 8.58
CA GLN A 108 13.49 18.42 7.77
C GLN A 108 13.68 17.12 8.54
N THR A 109 13.88 17.17 9.87
CA THR A 109 14.31 16.01 10.67
C THR A 109 13.18 15.53 11.59
N PHE A 110 12.82 14.26 11.45
CA PHE A 110 11.72 13.62 12.16
C PHE A 110 12.18 12.33 12.81
N LEU A 111 11.78 12.11 14.07
CA LEU A 111 11.86 10.83 14.77
C LEU A 111 10.45 10.28 14.92
N THR A 112 10.23 9.05 14.49
CA THR A 112 8.94 8.35 14.65
C THR A 112 9.14 7.10 15.50
N VAL A 113 8.26 6.89 16.47
CA VAL A 113 8.28 5.71 17.37
C VAL A 113 6.89 5.11 17.41
N GLY A 114 6.79 3.80 17.23
CA GLY A 114 5.53 3.04 17.17
C GLY A 114 5.42 2.24 15.90
N GLN A 115 4.20 1.94 15.44
CA GLN A 115 3.96 1.21 14.21
C GLN A 115 3.79 2.17 13.03
N PHE A 116 4.53 1.93 11.96
CA PHE A 116 4.52 2.71 10.71
C PHE A 116 4.95 1.83 9.54
N LYS A 117 4.67 2.28 8.31
CA LYS A 117 5.15 1.62 7.08
C LYS A 117 6.67 1.73 6.98
N GLN A 118 7.32 0.60 6.74
CA GLN A 118 8.78 0.58 6.61
C GLN A 118 9.26 1.27 5.32
N PRO A 119 10.48 1.78 5.30
CA PRO A 119 10.96 2.62 4.21
C PRO A 119 11.33 1.80 2.96
N ASN A 120 10.34 1.19 2.31
CA ASN A 120 10.47 0.59 0.99
C ASN A 120 9.15 0.68 0.20
N SER A 121 9.25 0.65 -1.12
CA SER A 121 8.15 0.81 -2.10
C SER A 121 7.45 2.17 -2.06
N LEU A 122 7.52 2.88 -3.16
CA LEU A 122 6.79 4.14 -3.36
C LEU A 122 5.27 3.93 -3.31
N GLU A 123 4.77 2.82 -3.90
CA GLU A 123 3.35 2.50 -3.86
C GLU A 123 2.89 2.13 -2.43
N GLU A 124 3.69 1.37 -1.66
CA GLU A 124 3.35 1.07 -0.26
C GLU A 124 3.32 2.34 0.59
N LEU A 125 4.32 3.20 0.48
CA LEU A 125 4.42 4.44 1.26
C LEU A 125 3.32 5.46 0.92
N SER A 126 2.80 5.42 -0.30
CA SER A 126 1.64 6.22 -0.68
C SER A 126 0.39 5.79 0.09
N SER A 127 -0.52 6.71 0.31
CA SER A 127 -1.80 6.37 0.97
C SER A 127 -2.64 5.48 0.06
N THR A 128 -3.31 4.48 0.63
CA THR A 128 -4.23 3.59 -0.11
C THR A 128 -5.29 4.34 -0.90
N LYS A 129 -5.78 5.47 -0.37
CA LYS A 129 -6.73 6.35 -1.08
C LYS A 129 -6.14 7.00 -2.34
N ASN A 130 -4.81 6.96 -2.51
CA ASN A 130 -4.09 7.51 -3.65
C ASN A 130 -3.77 6.45 -4.73
N ASN A 131 -4.09 5.18 -4.48
CA ASN A 131 -3.86 4.12 -5.46
C ASN A 131 -4.65 4.40 -6.74
N ASP A 132 -4.01 4.26 -7.88
CA ASP A 132 -4.66 4.44 -9.20
C ASP A 132 -5.40 3.19 -9.66
N PHE A 133 -5.11 2.03 -9.09
CA PHE A 133 -5.76 0.76 -9.36
C PHE A 133 -6.46 0.24 -8.10
N ILE A 134 -7.43 -0.66 -8.26
CA ILE A 134 -8.19 -1.27 -7.15
C ILE A 134 -7.25 -2.03 -6.21
N SER A 135 -6.33 -2.80 -6.78
CA SER A 135 -5.27 -3.52 -6.05
C SER A 135 -3.91 -2.86 -6.28
N LYS A 136 -3.05 -2.90 -5.27
CA LYS A 136 -1.63 -2.61 -5.45
C LYS A 136 -1.01 -3.66 -6.37
N ALA A 137 0.10 -3.28 -7.00
CA ALA A 137 0.91 -4.16 -7.82
C ALA A 137 1.32 -5.44 -7.07
N MET A 138 1.51 -6.54 -7.79
CA MET A 138 2.01 -7.79 -7.21
C MET A 138 3.34 -7.58 -6.49
N THR A 139 4.24 -6.78 -7.04
CA THR A 139 5.52 -6.40 -6.43
C THR A 139 5.34 -5.83 -5.02
N THR A 140 4.44 -4.86 -4.86
CA THR A 140 4.15 -4.24 -3.57
C THR A 140 3.53 -5.23 -2.58
N ASN A 141 2.58 -6.06 -3.04
CA ASN A 141 1.92 -7.05 -2.20
C ASN A 141 2.84 -8.22 -1.80
N LEU A 142 3.89 -8.51 -2.60
CA LEU A 142 4.83 -9.60 -2.38
C LEU A 142 6.01 -9.20 -1.49
N GLN A 143 6.66 -8.05 -1.79
CA GLN A 143 7.98 -7.72 -1.27
C GLN A 143 8.04 -6.43 -0.43
N ALA A 144 6.94 -5.66 -0.32
CA ALA A 144 6.93 -4.55 0.61
C ALA A 144 6.81 -5.03 2.06
N VAL A 145 7.70 -4.53 2.93
CA VAL A 145 7.74 -4.92 4.36
C VAL A 145 6.48 -4.46 5.12
N ALA A 146 5.75 -3.50 4.57
CA ALA A 146 4.52 -2.95 5.14
C ALA A 146 4.74 -2.33 6.55
N ARG A 147 3.79 -2.51 7.48
CA ARG A 147 3.83 -1.90 8.81
C ARG A 147 4.52 -2.77 9.82
N ARG A 148 5.49 -2.20 10.55
CA ARG A 148 6.20 -2.82 11.67
C ARG A 148 6.32 -1.83 12.82
N THR A 149 6.43 -2.31 14.04
CA THR A 149 6.69 -1.50 15.23
C THR A 149 8.20 -1.24 15.34
N GLY A 150 8.57 0.02 15.53
CA GLY A 150 9.99 0.36 15.59
C GLY A 150 10.28 1.83 15.82
N VAL A 151 11.49 2.22 15.46
CA VAL A 151 12.00 3.59 15.52
C VAL A 151 12.55 3.98 14.15
N GLN A 152 12.13 5.12 13.65
CA GLN A 152 12.54 5.66 12.36
C GLN A 152 13.08 7.07 12.53
N LEU A 153 14.21 7.35 11.89
CA LEU A 153 14.76 8.69 11.71
C LEU A 153 14.71 9.05 10.22
N ALA A 154 14.14 10.22 9.92
CA ALA A 154 14.05 10.72 8.56
C ALA A 154 14.62 12.14 8.46
N TYR A 155 15.40 12.37 7.40
CA TYR A 155 15.85 13.69 6.96
C TYR A 155 15.32 13.94 5.55
N LEU A 156 14.36 14.85 5.42
CA LEU A 156 13.59 15.03 4.20
C LEU A 156 13.70 16.48 3.70
N GLN A 157 14.26 16.64 2.52
CA GLN A 157 14.31 17.88 1.75
C GLN A 157 13.30 17.82 0.59
N PRO A 158 12.91 18.93 -0.02
CA PRO A 158 11.99 18.89 -1.16
C PRO A 158 12.48 18.00 -2.31
N ASN A 159 13.78 18.02 -2.60
CA ASN A 159 14.37 17.34 -3.76
C ASN A 159 15.13 16.05 -3.42
N TRP A 160 15.34 15.74 -2.17
CA TRP A 160 15.97 14.50 -1.75
C TRP A 160 15.67 14.19 -0.28
N GLY A 161 15.83 12.98 0.11
CA GLY A 161 15.69 12.59 1.51
C GLY A 161 16.28 11.22 1.79
N LEU A 162 16.53 10.99 3.07
CA LEU A 162 17.00 9.72 3.59
C LEU A 162 16.18 9.34 4.81
N THR A 163 15.74 8.09 4.86
CA THR A 163 14.99 7.52 5.97
C THR A 163 15.64 6.20 6.37
N GLY A 164 15.86 6.01 7.66
CA GLY A 164 16.35 4.75 8.22
C GLY A 164 15.46 4.32 9.38
N SER A 165 15.23 3.02 9.55
CA SER A 165 14.45 2.45 10.65
C SER A 165 15.06 1.17 11.17
N ILE A 166 14.80 0.90 12.45
CA ILE A 166 14.95 -0.42 13.07
C ILE A 166 13.58 -0.83 13.56
N TYR A 167 13.22 -2.08 13.37
CA TYR A 167 11.88 -2.55 13.64
C TYR A 167 11.84 -4.02 14.08
N GLY A 168 10.72 -4.40 14.66
CA GLY A 168 10.37 -5.77 15.03
C GLY A 168 8.99 -6.12 14.46
N ASP A 169 8.19 -6.75 15.29
CA ASP A 169 6.90 -7.32 14.90
C ASP A 169 5.84 -6.29 14.51
N GLU A 170 4.81 -6.77 13.85
CA GLU A 170 3.55 -6.04 13.70
C GLU A 170 2.84 -5.94 15.05
N LEU A 171 2.17 -4.81 15.33
CA LEU A 171 1.50 -4.55 16.60
C LEU A 171 0.33 -5.49 16.88
N THR A 172 -0.30 -6.04 15.85
CA THR A 172 -1.44 -6.96 15.94
C THR A 172 -1.29 -8.11 14.96
N ARG A 173 -2.05 -9.18 15.14
CA ARG A 173 -2.18 -10.36 14.27
C ARG A 173 -0.98 -11.30 14.22
N ASN A 174 0.20 -10.91 14.64
CA ASN A 174 1.42 -11.72 14.58
C ASN A 174 1.71 -12.37 13.19
N LEU A 175 1.40 -11.65 12.11
CA LEU A 175 1.64 -12.15 10.74
C LEU A 175 2.99 -11.75 10.18
N ALA A 176 3.59 -10.71 10.75
CA ALA A 176 4.88 -10.20 10.38
C ALA A 176 5.76 -10.12 11.62
N GLN A 177 6.73 -11.01 11.71
CA GLN A 177 7.63 -11.25 12.84
C GLN A 177 9.08 -10.96 12.45
N GLY A 178 9.96 -11.05 13.42
CA GLY A 178 11.39 -10.87 13.26
C GLY A 178 11.84 -9.41 13.30
N GLN A 179 13.06 -9.22 13.81
CA GLN A 179 13.69 -7.91 13.92
C GLN A 179 14.43 -7.60 12.62
N GLY A 180 14.53 -6.32 12.31
CA GLY A 180 15.23 -5.90 11.12
C GLY A 180 15.50 -4.40 11.05
N PHE A 181 16.05 -3.99 9.93
CA PHE A 181 16.25 -2.58 9.62
C PHE A 181 15.90 -2.30 8.17
N GLY A 182 15.62 -1.03 7.89
CA GLY A 182 15.35 -0.55 6.54
C GLY A 182 15.96 0.82 6.31
N VAL A 183 16.36 1.06 5.08
CA VAL A 183 16.83 2.36 4.61
C VAL A 183 16.23 2.66 3.24
N ARG A 184 15.82 3.91 3.03
CA ARG A 184 15.34 4.41 1.73
C ARG A 184 15.88 5.81 1.49
N GLY A 185 16.46 6.01 0.31
CA GLY A 185 16.80 7.33 -0.20
C GLY A 185 15.96 7.69 -1.42
N TYR A 186 15.62 8.97 -1.57
CA TYR A 186 15.00 9.46 -2.81
C TYR A 186 15.70 10.72 -3.31
N PHE A 187 15.58 10.92 -4.63
CA PHE A 187 16.05 12.11 -5.32
C PHE A 187 15.00 12.55 -6.34
N ALA A 188 14.61 13.82 -6.28
CA ALA A 188 13.66 14.45 -7.21
C ALA A 188 14.38 15.59 -7.95
N PRO A 189 15.06 15.30 -9.09
CA PRO A 189 15.77 16.31 -9.86
C PRO A 189 14.84 17.37 -10.44
N ILE A 190 13.60 17.01 -10.68
CA ILE A 190 12.52 17.92 -11.04
C ILE A 190 11.48 17.83 -9.93
N ASN A 191 11.10 18.96 -9.33
CA ASN A 191 10.08 19.04 -8.29
C ASN A 191 9.38 20.40 -8.37
N GLU A 192 8.52 20.51 -9.38
CA GLU A 192 7.70 21.69 -9.68
C GLU A 192 6.23 21.33 -9.49
N SER A 193 5.39 22.35 -9.41
CA SER A 193 3.93 22.13 -9.40
C SER A 193 3.52 21.43 -10.70
N ASN A 194 2.82 20.31 -10.60
CA ASN A 194 2.33 19.49 -11.73
C ASN A 194 3.42 18.89 -12.63
N HIS A 195 4.70 18.98 -12.23
CA HIS A 195 5.81 18.40 -12.98
C HIS A 195 6.92 17.95 -12.03
N PHE A 196 7.10 16.65 -11.90
CA PHE A 196 8.19 16.10 -11.08
C PHE A 196 8.74 14.78 -11.64
N LEU A 197 9.99 14.52 -11.32
CA LEU A 197 10.66 13.24 -11.53
C LEU A 197 11.16 12.75 -10.17
N HIS A 198 10.71 11.59 -9.75
CA HIS A 198 11.15 10.90 -8.55
C HIS A 198 11.98 9.68 -8.92
N LEU A 199 13.08 9.47 -8.21
CA LEU A 199 13.94 8.30 -8.25
C LEU A 199 14.20 7.87 -6.81
N GLY A 200 14.13 6.59 -6.52
CA GLY A 200 14.40 6.09 -5.17
C GLY A 200 15.07 4.73 -5.16
N LEU A 201 15.71 4.46 -4.03
CA LEU A 201 16.38 3.20 -3.72
C LEU A 201 16.10 2.83 -2.27
N SER A 202 15.81 1.56 -2.03
CA SER A 202 15.58 1.03 -0.69
C SER A 202 16.29 -0.29 -0.47
N TYR A 203 16.60 -0.56 0.79
CA TYR A 203 17.11 -1.84 1.27
C TYR A 203 16.50 -2.14 2.64
N ASN A 204 16.01 -3.35 2.81
CA ASN A 204 15.50 -3.86 4.08
C ASN A 204 16.08 -5.24 4.31
N ASP A 205 16.37 -5.56 5.56
CA ASP A 205 16.87 -6.86 5.99
C ASP A 205 16.26 -7.19 7.34
N PHE A 206 15.66 -8.37 7.48
CA PHE A 206 14.98 -8.79 8.70
C PHE A 206 14.99 -10.32 8.88
N GLU A 207 14.98 -10.76 10.12
CA GLU A 207 14.87 -12.16 10.53
C GLU A 207 13.57 -12.77 9.99
N ALA A 208 13.66 -13.97 9.43
CA ALA A 208 12.54 -14.67 8.82
C ALA A 208 11.90 -15.64 9.84
N GLU A 209 10.90 -15.15 10.60
CA GLU A 209 10.27 -15.91 11.69
C GLU A 209 8.76 -16.05 11.51
N ASP A 210 8.21 -17.18 12.02
CA ASP A 210 6.77 -17.36 12.24
C ASP A 210 6.33 -16.77 13.60
N ALA A 211 5.02 -16.84 13.90
CA ALA A 211 4.45 -16.34 15.16
C ALA A 211 4.98 -17.03 16.44
N ASN A 212 5.75 -18.10 16.33
CA ASN A 212 6.36 -18.82 17.45
C ASN A 212 7.88 -18.59 17.52
N GLY A 213 8.44 -17.75 16.65
CA GLY A 213 9.87 -17.49 16.54
C GLY A 213 10.65 -18.63 15.87
N ASN A 214 10.00 -19.44 15.04
CA ASN A 214 10.71 -20.44 14.24
C ASN A 214 11.07 -19.88 12.87
N PRO A 215 12.21 -20.31 12.29
CA PRO A 215 12.58 -19.95 10.93
C PRO A 215 11.44 -20.20 9.93
N SER A 216 11.02 -19.19 9.20
CA SER A 216 9.91 -19.32 8.24
C SER A 216 9.87 -18.19 7.26
N ALA A 217 9.95 -18.50 5.96
CA ALA A 217 9.68 -17.56 4.88
C ALA A 217 8.81 -18.21 3.80
N ARG A 218 8.03 -17.41 3.09
CA ARG A 218 7.25 -17.86 1.93
C ARG A 218 6.90 -16.69 1.06
N PHE A 219 7.21 -16.76 -0.21
CA PHE A 219 6.74 -15.80 -1.20
C PHE A 219 5.57 -16.36 -1.99
N ARG A 220 4.48 -15.62 -1.99
CA ARG A 220 3.26 -15.90 -2.77
C ARG A 220 2.42 -14.65 -2.92
N VAL A 221 1.78 -14.48 -4.05
CA VAL A 221 0.93 -13.31 -4.31
C VAL A 221 -0.35 -13.69 -5.06
N ARG A 222 -1.38 -12.86 -4.92
CA ARG A 222 -2.62 -12.95 -5.71
C ARG A 222 -2.43 -12.25 -7.06
N PRO A 223 -3.15 -12.70 -8.11
CA PRO A 223 -3.08 -12.10 -9.44
C PRO A 223 -3.82 -10.75 -9.50
N ASP A 224 -3.28 -9.69 -8.89
CA ASP A 224 -3.86 -8.32 -8.86
C ASP A 224 -5.33 -8.20 -8.44
N ALA A 225 -5.91 -9.27 -7.93
CA ALA A 225 -7.30 -9.37 -7.48
C ALA A 225 -7.36 -9.85 -6.03
N ASP A 226 -7.69 -8.98 -5.08
CA ASP A 226 -7.69 -9.34 -3.65
C ASP A 226 -8.73 -10.39 -3.28
N LEU A 227 -9.81 -10.51 -4.07
CA LEU A 227 -10.84 -11.53 -3.89
C LEU A 227 -10.46 -12.89 -4.48
N ALA A 228 -9.37 -12.99 -5.27
CA ALA A 228 -8.84 -14.28 -5.68
C ALA A 228 -8.38 -15.08 -4.46
N THR A 229 -8.81 -16.32 -4.36
CA THR A 229 -8.36 -17.24 -3.29
C THR A 229 -7.07 -17.97 -3.67
N VAL A 230 -6.84 -18.15 -4.95
CA VAL A 230 -5.66 -18.82 -5.48
C VAL A 230 -4.42 -17.90 -5.43
N ARG A 231 -3.28 -18.53 -5.35
CA ARG A 231 -1.95 -17.94 -5.59
C ARG A 231 -1.35 -18.69 -6.75
N LEU A 232 -1.18 -18.02 -7.89
CA LEU A 232 -0.64 -18.64 -9.10
C LEU A 232 0.88 -18.85 -8.98
N VAL A 233 1.53 -17.99 -8.21
CA VAL A 233 2.95 -18.11 -7.84
C VAL A 233 3.08 -18.30 -6.33
N ASP A 234 3.88 -19.32 -5.93
CA ASP A 234 4.04 -19.71 -4.53
C ASP A 234 5.28 -20.59 -4.34
N THR A 235 6.27 -20.13 -3.58
CA THR A 235 7.50 -20.88 -3.30
C THR A 235 7.30 -22.08 -2.37
N GLY A 236 6.15 -22.20 -1.70
CA GLY A 236 6.04 -23.03 -0.49
C GLY A 236 6.78 -22.37 0.70
N ASN A 237 6.81 -23.06 1.83
CA ASN A 237 7.43 -22.55 3.04
C ASN A 237 8.90 -22.98 3.15
N PHE A 238 9.79 -22.03 3.41
CA PHE A 238 11.18 -22.25 3.77
C PHE A 238 11.30 -22.34 5.30
N ALA A 239 11.34 -23.58 5.83
CA ALA A 239 11.43 -23.83 7.28
C ALA A 239 12.86 -23.69 7.84
N ASP A 240 13.81 -23.36 6.99
CA ASP A 240 15.22 -23.13 7.30
C ASP A 240 15.67 -21.71 6.89
N ALA A 241 14.72 -20.77 6.74
CA ALA A 241 15.00 -19.38 6.42
C ALA A 241 15.57 -18.67 7.63
N ASP A 242 16.72 -18.00 7.47
CA ASP A 242 17.37 -17.17 8.48
C ASP A 242 16.89 -15.70 8.37
N SER A 243 17.01 -15.13 7.18
CA SER A 243 16.67 -13.72 6.94
C SER A 243 16.10 -13.49 5.54
N ILE A 244 15.46 -12.34 5.37
CA ILE A 244 14.97 -11.83 4.09
C ILE A 244 15.59 -10.45 3.85
N ALA A 245 16.41 -10.33 2.82
CA ALA A 245 16.96 -9.07 2.36
C ALA A 245 16.27 -8.61 1.09
N THR A 246 15.68 -7.41 1.07
CA THR A 246 14.97 -6.86 -0.09
C THR A 246 15.63 -5.57 -0.56
N THR A 247 16.06 -5.53 -1.80
CA THR A 247 16.51 -4.32 -2.51
C THR A 247 15.41 -3.86 -3.45
N GLY A 248 15.08 -2.58 -3.42
CA GLY A 248 14.07 -1.97 -4.28
C GLY A 248 14.57 -0.74 -5.01
N VAL A 249 14.24 -0.62 -6.28
CA VAL A 249 14.40 0.62 -7.07
C VAL A 249 13.03 1.12 -7.48
N GLU A 250 12.84 2.43 -7.46
CA GLU A 250 11.55 3.06 -7.74
C GLU A 250 11.73 4.32 -8.58
N GLY A 251 10.74 4.60 -9.42
CA GLY A 251 10.71 5.80 -10.24
C GLY A 251 9.29 6.26 -10.53
N ALA A 252 9.09 7.57 -10.58
CA ALA A 252 7.84 8.15 -11.02
C ALA A 252 8.06 9.47 -11.75
N TYR A 253 7.33 9.65 -12.84
CA TYR A 253 7.32 10.86 -13.62
C TYR A 253 5.90 11.39 -13.75
N VAL A 254 5.70 12.65 -13.42
CA VAL A 254 4.43 13.36 -13.61
C VAL A 254 4.68 14.61 -14.44
N ASN A 255 3.81 14.82 -15.42
CA ASN A 255 3.77 16.06 -16.18
C ASN A 255 2.31 16.38 -16.54
N GLY A 256 1.74 17.35 -15.84
CA GLY A 256 0.32 17.69 -15.95
C GLY A 256 -0.56 16.45 -15.65
N PRO A 257 -1.45 16.08 -16.59
CA PRO A 257 -2.40 14.99 -16.38
C PRO A 257 -1.81 13.58 -16.60
N ILE A 258 -0.51 13.46 -16.87
CA ILE A 258 0.15 12.18 -17.12
C ILE A 258 1.01 11.79 -15.93
N LYS A 259 0.87 10.55 -15.47
CA LYS A 259 1.75 9.90 -14.51
C LYS A 259 2.27 8.58 -15.07
N ILE A 260 3.57 8.32 -14.89
CA ILE A 260 4.19 7.03 -15.12
C ILE A 260 4.90 6.66 -13.83
N GLN A 261 4.72 5.44 -13.35
CA GLN A 261 5.40 4.92 -12.16
C GLN A 261 5.87 3.50 -12.40
N ALA A 262 7.03 3.16 -11.87
CA ALA A 262 7.60 1.83 -11.94
C ALA A 262 8.37 1.51 -10.67
N GLU A 263 8.34 0.26 -10.24
CA GLU A 263 9.19 -0.30 -9.20
C GLU A 263 9.69 -1.68 -9.61
N TYR A 264 10.89 -2.02 -9.16
CA TYR A 264 11.46 -3.35 -9.26
C TYR A 264 12.08 -3.73 -7.92
N MET A 265 11.81 -4.95 -7.47
CA MET A 265 12.34 -5.47 -6.21
C MET A 265 12.98 -6.86 -6.42
N SER A 266 14.07 -7.08 -5.70
CA SER A 266 14.71 -8.37 -5.55
C SER A 266 14.79 -8.69 -4.07
N SER A 267 14.33 -9.87 -3.69
CA SER A 267 14.41 -10.36 -2.31
C SER A 267 15.20 -11.65 -2.26
N ASP A 268 16.21 -11.66 -1.41
CA ASP A 268 17.04 -12.81 -1.12
C ASP A 268 16.64 -13.42 0.22
N ILE A 269 16.33 -14.71 0.25
CA ILE A 269 16.09 -15.48 1.47
C ILE A 269 17.37 -16.26 1.76
N SER A 270 18.06 -15.90 2.83
CA SER A 270 19.18 -16.71 3.35
C SER A 270 18.65 -17.93 4.08
N ARG A 271 19.31 -19.09 3.89
CA ARG A 271 18.85 -20.37 4.40
C ARG A 271 19.98 -21.13 5.10
N ASP A 272 19.71 -21.68 6.27
CA ASP A 272 20.69 -22.39 7.09
C ASP A 272 21.14 -23.74 6.51
N VAL A 273 20.30 -24.42 5.72
CA VAL A 273 20.51 -25.80 5.29
C VAL A 273 20.60 -25.93 3.78
N ALA A 274 19.65 -25.33 3.07
CA ALA A 274 19.62 -25.40 1.60
C ALA A 274 20.30 -24.17 0.98
N ALA A 275 20.37 -24.13 -0.36
CA ALA A 275 20.82 -22.95 -1.07
C ALA A 275 19.87 -21.78 -0.84
N ASP A 276 20.40 -20.59 -0.77
CA ASP A 276 19.64 -19.35 -0.70
C ASP A 276 18.69 -19.25 -1.90
N PHE A 277 17.64 -18.46 -1.74
CA PHE A 277 16.63 -18.26 -2.78
C PHE A 277 16.50 -16.79 -3.10
N THR A 278 16.43 -16.46 -4.39
CA THR A 278 16.17 -15.09 -4.87
C THR A 278 14.85 -15.05 -5.65
N GLY A 279 13.93 -14.19 -5.21
CA GLY A 279 12.69 -13.89 -5.92
C GLY A 279 12.68 -12.45 -6.43
N THR A 280 12.20 -12.23 -7.65
CA THR A 280 12.15 -10.89 -8.24
C THR A 280 10.75 -10.52 -8.70
N SER A 281 10.46 -9.23 -8.68
CA SER A 281 9.21 -8.71 -9.23
C SER A 281 9.35 -7.26 -9.66
N GLY A 282 8.44 -6.83 -10.53
CA GLY A 282 8.41 -5.44 -10.98
C GLY A 282 7.08 -5.07 -11.59
N TYR A 283 6.82 -3.78 -11.63
CA TYR A 283 5.69 -3.23 -12.37
C TYR A 283 6.05 -1.92 -13.06
N VAL A 284 5.29 -1.62 -14.10
CA VAL A 284 5.23 -0.29 -14.69
C VAL A 284 3.79 0.04 -15.01
N TYR A 285 3.38 1.28 -14.71
CA TYR A 285 2.07 1.75 -15.12
C TYR A 285 2.08 3.19 -15.61
N GLY A 286 1.11 3.49 -16.46
CA GLY A 286 0.76 4.84 -16.89
C GLY A 286 -0.68 5.17 -16.54
N VAL A 287 -0.91 6.42 -16.09
CA VAL A 287 -2.24 6.95 -15.78
C VAL A 287 -2.41 8.31 -16.46
N TYR A 288 -3.58 8.53 -17.02
CA TYR A 288 -3.96 9.78 -17.65
C TYR A 288 -5.27 10.32 -17.07
N ASN A 289 -5.23 11.55 -16.54
CA ASN A 289 -6.41 12.27 -16.06
C ASN A 289 -7.08 12.98 -17.23
N LEU A 290 -8.22 12.46 -17.68
CA LEU A 290 -8.96 12.99 -18.82
C LEU A 290 -9.44 14.44 -18.62
N THR A 291 -9.61 14.85 -17.37
CA THR A 291 -10.10 16.16 -16.97
C THR A 291 -8.99 17.18 -16.72
N GLY A 292 -7.73 16.75 -16.68
CA GLY A 292 -6.56 17.63 -16.71
C GLY A 292 -5.85 17.81 -15.37
N GLU A 293 -6.37 17.29 -14.28
CA GLU A 293 -5.76 17.38 -12.94
C GLU A 293 -4.42 16.66 -12.85
N SER A 294 -3.58 17.08 -11.92
CA SER A 294 -2.25 16.53 -11.71
C SER A 294 -2.04 16.06 -10.26
N TRP A 295 -1.08 15.18 -10.06
CA TRP A 295 -0.69 14.69 -8.74
C TRP A 295 0.26 15.67 -8.05
N GLY A 296 0.17 15.73 -6.73
CA GLY A 296 1.18 16.42 -5.92
C GLY A 296 2.34 15.50 -5.55
N TYR A 297 3.42 16.11 -5.07
CA TYR A 297 4.60 15.42 -4.57
C TYR A 297 5.08 16.02 -3.26
N LYS A 298 5.36 15.19 -2.26
CA LYS A 298 5.82 15.66 -0.96
C LYS A 298 6.64 14.60 -0.25
N ASN A 299 7.84 14.97 0.20
CA ASN A 299 8.68 14.12 1.04
C ASN A 299 8.96 12.73 0.45
N GLY A 300 9.18 12.65 -0.86
CA GLY A 300 9.47 11.39 -1.53
C GLY A 300 8.27 10.48 -1.77
N VAL A 301 7.03 10.99 -1.68
CA VAL A 301 5.80 10.25 -2.00
C VAL A 301 4.86 11.08 -2.86
N ILE A 302 4.05 10.40 -3.66
CA ILE A 302 3.02 11.01 -4.50
C ILE A 302 1.78 11.22 -3.65
N THR A 303 1.18 12.40 -3.76
CA THR A 303 -0.02 12.75 -3.00
C THR A 303 -1.28 12.67 -3.88
N THR A 304 -2.43 12.65 -3.22
CA THR A 304 -3.74 12.53 -3.86
C THR A 304 -3.96 13.64 -4.88
N VAL A 305 -4.48 13.26 -6.03
CA VAL A 305 -5.15 14.17 -6.93
C VAL A 305 -6.64 14.27 -6.54
N LEU A 306 -7.19 15.46 -6.63
CA LEU A 306 -8.60 15.73 -6.37
C LEU A 306 -9.21 16.44 -7.58
N PRO A 307 -10.53 16.27 -7.84
CA PRO A 307 -11.20 16.97 -8.93
C PRO A 307 -11.14 18.48 -8.76
N ASP A 308 -10.74 19.20 -9.80
CA ASP A 308 -10.81 20.67 -9.88
C ASP A 308 -12.27 21.16 -9.90
N ASP A 309 -13.15 20.40 -10.57
CA ASP A 309 -14.62 20.56 -10.47
C ASP A 309 -15.21 19.39 -9.67
N PRO A 310 -15.47 19.57 -8.37
CA PRO A 310 -16.01 18.49 -7.53
C PRO A 310 -17.39 17.98 -7.97
N ALA A 311 -18.18 18.78 -8.70
CA ALA A 311 -19.52 18.38 -9.14
C ALA A 311 -19.47 17.49 -10.38
N GLY A 312 -18.61 17.79 -11.32
CA GLY A 312 -18.35 16.97 -12.52
C GLY A 312 -17.50 15.75 -12.23
N GLY A 313 -16.60 15.90 -11.27
CA GLY A 313 -15.63 14.87 -10.90
C GLY A 313 -14.47 14.76 -11.89
N MET A 314 -13.52 13.90 -11.56
CA MET A 314 -12.31 13.61 -12.33
C MET A 314 -12.36 12.19 -12.89
N TRP A 315 -11.98 12.03 -14.16
CA TRP A 315 -11.87 10.74 -14.83
C TRP A 315 -10.42 10.37 -15.10
N GLN A 316 -10.05 9.13 -14.77
CA GLN A 316 -8.72 8.58 -15.04
C GLN A 316 -8.79 7.32 -15.90
N LEU A 317 -7.80 7.16 -16.77
CA LEU A 317 -7.52 5.91 -17.47
C LEU A 317 -6.15 5.42 -17.02
N GLY A 318 -6.04 4.12 -16.73
CA GLY A 318 -4.79 3.50 -16.30
C GLY A 318 -4.50 2.21 -17.07
N LEU A 319 -3.21 1.96 -17.31
CA LEU A 319 -2.69 0.71 -17.83
C LEU A 319 -1.48 0.32 -17.00
N ARG A 320 -1.46 -0.92 -16.48
CA ARG A 320 -0.36 -1.49 -15.70
C ARG A 320 0.07 -2.83 -16.26
N TYR A 321 1.35 -3.09 -16.23
CA TYR A 321 1.98 -4.37 -16.41
C TYR A 321 2.74 -4.74 -15.14
N ASP A 322 2.51 -5.94 -14.63
CA ASP A 322 3.16 -6.53 -13.46
C ASP A 322 3.85 -7.83 -13.89
N THR A 323 5.00 -8.12 -13.27
CA THR A 323 5.71 -9.38 -13.44
C THR A 323 6.28 -9.87 -12.13
N VAL A 324 6.25 -11.17 -11.90
CA VAL A 324 6.82 -11.86 -10.73
C VAL A 324 7.54 -13.10 -11.22
N ASP A 325 8.75 -13.34 -10.71
CA ASP A 325 9.53 -14.56 -10.93
C ASP A 325 9.99 -15.12 -9.57
N LEU A 326 9.49 -16.31 -9.23
CA LEU A 326 9.80 -17.06 -8.02
C LEU A 326 10.45 -18.41 -8.33
N ASP A 327 11.05 -18.56 -9.51
CA ASP A 327 11.84 -19.72 -9.88
C ASP A 327 13.33 -19.44 -9.64
N ASP A 328 13.95 -20.20 -8.74
CA ASP A 328 15.39 -20.12 -8.49
C ASP A 328 15.95 -21.51 -8.09
N GLY A 329 16.87 -22.01 -8.88
CA GLY A 329 17.53 -23.29 -8.67
C GLY A 329 16.53 -24.46 -8.59
N LEU A 330 16.38 -25.04 -7.41
CA LEU A 330 15.44 -26.15 -7.16
C LEU A 330 14.05 -25.67 -6.73
N VAL A 331 13.88 -24.41 -6.42
CA VAL A 331 12.60 -23.81 -6.07
C VAL A 331 11.87 -23.44 -7.36
N GLN A 332 10.67 -23.97 -7.52
CA GLN A 332 9.81 -23.73 -8.68
C GLN A 332 8.53 -23.05 -8.17
N GLY A 333 8.67 -21.78 -7.76
CA GLY A 333 7.56 -20.97 -7.23
C GLY A 333 6.66 -20.42 -8.34
N GLY A 334 7.11 -20.49 -9.59
CA GLY A 334 6.41 -20.06 -10.79
C GLY A 334 6.68 -18.60 -11.18
N THR A 335 6.26 -18.26 -12.38
CA THR A 335 6.29 -16.91 -12.95
C THR A 335 4.89 -16.44 -13.28
N GLU A 336 4.63 -15.13 -13.12
CA GLU A 336 3.32 -14.55 -13.41
C GLU A 336 3.49 -13.17 -14.06
N ASP A 337 2.76 -12.94 -15.15
CA ASP A 337 2.68 -11.67 -15.86
C ASP A 337 1.23 -11.21 -15.94
N ASN A 338 0.93 -9.99 -15.47
CA ASN A 338 -0.41 -9.43 -15.48
C ASN A 338 -0.50 -8.12 -16.25
N TRP A 339 -1.61 -7.94 -16.95
CA TRP A 339 -2.01 -6.68 -17.53
C TRP A 339 -3.30 -6.18 -16.90
N THR A 340 -3.29 -4.97 -16.38
CA THR A 340 -4.46 -4.33 -15.77
C THR A 340 -4.82 -3.07 -16.54
N VAL A 341 -6.07 -2.98 -16.97
CA VAL A 341 -6.66 -1.73 -17.50
C VAL A 341 -7.66 -1.21 -16.49
N GLY A 342 -7.56 0.07 -16.15
CA GLY A 342 -8.40 0.70 -15.13
C GLY A 342 -9.06 1.97 -15.62
N VAL A 343 -10.28 2.20 -15.14
CA VAL A 343 -11.01 3.46 -15.27
C VAL A 343 -11.41 3.89 -13.88
N ASN A 344 -11.05 5.10 -13.46
CA ASN A 344 -11.47 5.67 -12.19
C ASN A 344 -12.33 6.90 -12.42
N TRP A 345 -13.37 7.03 -11.61
CA TRP A 345 -14.15 8.25 -11.48
C TRP A 345 -14.12 8.76 -10.04
N TYR A 346 -13.52 9.91 -9.83
CA TYR A 346 -13.51 10.61 -8.55
C TYR A 346 -14.64 11.62 -8.55
N TRP A 347 -15.65 11.37 -7.76
CA TRP A 347 -16.78 12.27 -7.62
C TRP A 347 -16.68 13.02 -6.30
N ARG A 348 -16.63 14.33 -6.38
CA ARG A 348 -16.27 15.19 -5.24
C ARG A 348 -14.89 14.81 -4.69
N SER A 349 -14.55 15.22 -3.47
CA SER A 349 -13.27 14.90 -2.85
C SER A 349 -13.25 13.55 -2.10
N ASN A 350 -14.39 12.86 -2.04
CA ASN A 350 -14.60 11.78 -1.06
C ASN A 350 -15.03 10.44 -1.67
N TYR A 351 -15.42 10.42 -2.94
CA TYR A 351 -15.90 9.20 -3.59
C TYR A 351 -15.01 8.84 -4.75
N LYS A 352 -14.62 7.58 -4.80
CA LYS A 352 -13.89 6.98 -5.92
C LYS A 352 -14.64 5.72 -6.37
N PHE A 353 -14.88 5.61 -7.67
CA PHE A 353 -15.37 4.42 -8.35
C PHE A 353 -14.29 3.95 -9.32
N SER A 354 -14.01 2.66 -9.32
CA SER A 354 -12.98 2.05 -10.17
C SER A 354 -13.55 0.83 -10.87
#